data_8fd50c1eca73fcfa7bf7c2745cec0afe
#
_entry.id   8fd50c1eca73fcfa7bf7c2745cec0afe
#
_cell.length_a   1.000
_cell.length_b   1.000
_cell.length_c   1.000
_cell.angle_alpha   90.00
_cell.angle_beta   90.00
_cell.angle_gamma   90.00
#
_symmetry.space_group_name_H-M   'P 1'
#
loop_
_entity.id
_entity.type
_entity.pdbx_description
1 polymer ?
#
loop_
_entity_poly.entity_id
_entity_poly.type
_entity_poly.pdbx_seq_one_letter_code
_entity_poly.pdbx_strand_id
1 'polypeptide(L)'
;MPDITSNQNPRVKALRALREPRTRRRAGLMLIEGGKMLEEARACGLRVRDVLYDPARVDAEFAGPGALSVAPHVLESLCETVSPQGIVAAVEPPAPVTLDELCRRARGCRQCDDVRSAGAPVERAQSGCPQGRALLLVALDGVQDPGNVGTIWRTCDAAAFDGLLLSNSCPDEFSPKVLRASMGAAFRVPALRVDLEQALGELRGQGCAVVSSQLDGAPFFEGLPGGDVALVIGNEARGVSEGVRALATHRLKLPMPGRAESLNAAVAAGIMIYACISGRR
;
A
#
# COMPACT_ATOMS: atom_id res chain seq x y z
N MET A 1 8.96 22.49 30.59
CA MET A 1 9.54 21.12 30.73
C MET A 1 8.70 20.17 29.88
N PRO A 2 9.29 19.19 29.21
CA PRO A 2 8.50 18.19 28.51
C PRO A 2 7.61 17.37 29.45
N ASP A 3 6.43 16.97 28.98
CA ASP A 3 5.44 16.19 29.77
C ASP A 3 5.98 14.79 30.10
N ILE A 4 6.78 14.21 29.22
CA ILE A 4 7.35 12.88 29.37
C ILE A 4 8.87 12.92 29.20
N THR A 5 9.58 12.47 30.25
CA THR A 5 11.05 12.42 30.29
C THR A 5 11.59 10.99 30.45
N SER A 6 10.73 9.99 30.59
CA SER A 6 11.15 8.62 30.86
C SER A 6 10.68 7.65 29.79
N ASN A 7 11.60 6.82 29.32
CA ASN A 7 11.31 5.67 28.44
C ASN A 7 10.43 4.59 29.10
N GLN A 8 10.25 4.65 30.42
CA GLN A 8 9.39 3.73 31.17
C GLN A 8 7.94 4.18 31.24
N ASN A 9 7.62 5.39 30.75
CA ASN A 9 6.25 5.88 30.68
C ASN A 9 5.35 4.87 29.93
N PRO A 10 4.16 4.54 30.47
CA PRO A 10 3.26 3.57 29.85
C PRO A 10 2.88 3.89 28.39
N ARG A 11 2.68 5.16 28.03
CA ARG A 11 2.38 5.58 26.65
C ARG A 11 3.55 5.34 25.72
N VAL A 12 4.78 5.65 26.16
CA VAL A 12 6.00 5.38 25.38
C VAL A 12 6.17 3.88 25.12
N LYS A 13 5.93 3.05 26.14
CA LYS A 13 5.96 1.59 26.01
C LYS A 13 4.91 1.09 25.01
N ALA A 14 3.69 1.61 25.10
CA ALA A 14 2.60 1.23 24.20
C ALA A 14 2.92 1.60 22.74
N LEU A 15 3.40 2.81 22.48
CA LEU A 15 3.81 3.24 21.15
C LEU A 15 5.00 2.41 20.61
N ARG A 16 6.01 2.15 21.45
CA ARG A 16 7.14 1.31 21.06
C ARG A 16 6.71 -0.10 20.68
N ALA A 17 5.72 -0.67 21.41
CA ALA A 17 5.20 -1.99 21.13
C ALA A 17 4.50 -2.10 19.75
N LEU A 18 4.07 -0.97 19.15
CA LEU A 18 3.51 -0.94 17.79
C LEU A 18 4.54 -1.24 16.69
N ARG A 19 5.83 -1.33 17.01
CA ARG A 19 6.83 -1.86 16.07
C ARG A 19 6.59 -3.34 15.76
N GLU A 20 5.99 -4.07 16.71
CA GLU A 20 5.68 -5.48 16.55
C GLU A 20 4.39 -5.69 15.77
N PRO A 21 4.38 -6.51 14.69
CA PRO A 21 3.20 -6.74 13.87
C PRO A 21 1.99 -7.26 14.64
N ARG A 22 2.22 -8.17 15.60
CA ARG A 22 1.15 -8.74 16.45
C ARG A 22 0.48 -7.67 17.31
N THR A 23 1.28 -6.73 17.84
CA THR A 23 0.77 -5.64 18.67
C THR A 23 -0.03 -4.66 17.82
N ARG A 24 0.44 -4.28 16.64
CA ARG A 24 -0.31 -3.43 15.69
C ARG A 24 -1.69 -3.99 15.38
N ARG A 25 -1.75 -5.27 14.97
CA ARG A 25 -3.02 -5.95 14.65
C ARG A 25 -3.97 -6.00 15.84
N ARG A 26 -3.47 -6.33 17.03
CA ARG A 26 -4.29 -6.38 18.26
C ARG A 26 -4.80 -5.02 18.69
N ALA A 27 -3.97 -3.98 18.55
CA ALA A 27 -4.32 -2.61 18.93
C ALA A 27 -5.17 -1.91 17.85
N GLY A 28 -5.17 -2.39 16.60
CA GLY A 28 -5.77 -1.67 15.47
C GLY A 28 -5.08 -0.34 15.20
N LEU A 29 -3.76 -0.26 15.42
CA LEU A 29 -2.99 0.97 15.32
C LEU A 29 -1.70 0.73 14.53
N MET A 30 -1.26 1.75 13.80
CA MET A 30 0.06 1.82 13.19
C MET A 30 0.86 2.98 13.80
N LEU A 31 2.19 2.86 13.80
CA LEU A 31 3.11 3.91 14.24
C LEU A 31 3.63 4.66 13.02
N ILE A 32 3.41 5.96 12.97
CA ILE A 32 3.96 6.83 11.93
C ILE A 32 5.01 7.78 12.51
N GLU A 33 6.02 8.10 11.71
CA GLU A 33 7.12 8.99 12.05
C GLU A 33 7.16 10.19 11.11
N GLY A 34 7.30 11.39 11.69
CA GLY A 34 7.51 12.62 10.95
C GLY A 34 6.24 13.41 10.67
N GLY A 35 6.42 14.74 10.58
CA GLY A 35 5.33 15.70 10.42
C GLY A 35 4.54 15.48 9.15
N LYS A 36 5.22 15.22 8.03
CA LYS A 36 4.55 14.97 6.75
C LYS A 36 3.61 13.77 6.79
N MET A 37 4.01 12.67 7.46
CA MET A 37 3.14 11.50 7.59
C MET A 37 1.91 11.80 8.46
N LEU A 38 2.07 12.64 9.49
CA LEU A 38 0.94 13.08 10.32
C LEU A 38 -0.03 13.97 9.55
N GLU A 39 0.49 14.90 8.73
CA GLU A 39 -0.34 15.73 7.84
C GLU A 39 -1.12 14.89 6.83
N GLU A 40 -0.47 13.93 6.17
CA GLU A 40 -1.11 13.00 5.24
C GLU A 40 -2.20 12.16 5.92
N ALA A 41 -1.92 11.64 7.12
CA ALA A 41 -2.91 10.88 7.89
C ALA A 41 -4.15 11.72 8.21
N ARG A 42 -3.96 12.98 8.64
CA ARG A 42 -5.03 13.93 8.92
C ARG A 42 -5.81 14.30 7.66
N ALA A 43 -5.11 14.59 6.56
CA ALA A 43 -5.71 14.92 5.27
C ALA A 43 -6.57 13.77 4.72
N CYS A 44 -6.17 12.52 4.97
CA CYS A 44 -6.96 11.34 4.65
C CYS A 44 -8.09 11.03 5.65
N GLY A 45 -8.29 11.87 6.66
CA GLY A 45 -9.34 11.66 7.68
C GLY A 45 -9.08 10.51 8.63
N LEU A 46 -7.84 10.02 8.73
CA LEU A 46 -7.49 8.93 9.64
C LEU A 46 -7.56 9.40 11.10
N ARG A 47 -7.99 8.51 11.97
CA ARG A 47 -8.10 8.80 13.39
C ARG A 47 -6.73 8.71 14.08
N VAL A 48 -6.19 9.87 14.47
CA VAL A 48 -4.98 9.98 15.28
C VAL A 48 -5.33 9.75 16.74
N ARG A 49 -4.66 8.81 17.41
CA ARG A 49 -4.93 8.42 18.80
C ARG A 49 -3.97 9.04 19.81
N ASP A 50 -2.68 8.97 19.52
CA ASP A 50 -1.63 9.53 20.37
C ASP A 50 -0.60 10.24 19.48
N VAL A 51 -0.13 11.42 19.95
CA VAL A 51 0.96 12.17 19.32
C VAL A 51 1.98 12.51 20.39
N LEU A 52 3.24 12.14 20.15
CA LEU A 52 4.38 12.55 20.96
C LEU A 52 5.33 13.39 20.11
N TYR A 53 5.79 14.53 20.65
CA TYR A 53 6.66 15.45 19.89
C TYR A 53 7.78 16.02 20.75
N ASP A 54 8.88 16.35 20.11
CA ASP A 54 10.00 17.11 20.68
C ASP A 54 9.73 18.62 20.50
N PRO A 55 9.50 19.37 21.57
CA PRO A 55 9.18 20.81 21.46
C PRO A 55 10.33 21.67 20.94
N ALA A 56 11.56 21.15 20.87
CA ALA A 56 12.68 21.82 20.25
C ALA A 56 12.67 21.74 18.70
N ARG A 57 11.85 20.84 18.12
CA ARG A 57 11.81 20.53 16.68
C ARG A 57 10.42 20.75 16.06
N VAL A 58 9.36 20.68 16.84
CA VAL A 58 7.99 20.72 16.38
C VAL A 58 7.14 21.57 17.33
N ASP A 59 6.35 22.47 16.77
CA ASP A 59 5.45 23.32 17.53
C ASP A 59 4.24 22.53 18.04
N ALA A 60 3.75 22.91 19.23
CA ALA A 60 2.58 22.28 19.86
C ALA A 60 1.31 22.44 19.00
N GLU A 61 1.16 23.56 18.28
CA GLU A 61 0.04 23.81 17.38
C GLU A 61 0.02 22.79 16.23
N PHE A 62 1.20 22.52 15.64
CA PHE A 62 1.34 21.49 14.60
C PHE A 62 1.07 20.09 15.14
N ALA A 63 1.58 19.75 16.33
CA ALA A 63 1.33 18.46 16.98
C ALA A 63 -0.17 18.25 17.24
N GLY A 64 -0.90 19.32 17.54
CA GLY A 64 -2.35 19.34 17.68
C GLY A 64 -2.85 19.07 19.11
N PRO A 65 -4.17 19.16 19.32
CA PRO A 65 -4.77 19.01 20.65
C PRO A 65 -4.52 17.63 21.25
N GLY A 66 -4.13 17.59 22.52
CA GLY A 66 -3.85 16.37 23.25
C GLY A 66 -2.49 15.74 22.98
N ALA A 67 -1.66 16.32 22.09
CA ALA A 67 -0.28 15.91 21.90
C ALA A 67 0.54 16.17 23.17
N LEU A 68 1.49 15.27 23.46
CA LEU A 68 2.36 15.37 24.63
C LEU A 68 3.80 15.65 24.18
N SER A 69 4.41 16.63 24.84
CA SER A 69 5.82 16.92 24.64
C SER A 69 6.70 15.86 25.32
N VAL A 70 7.77 15.45 24.64
CA VAL A 70 8.68 14.44 25.18
C VAL A 70 10.13 14.91 25.09
N ALA A 71 10.97 14.39 25.99
CA ALA A 71 12.40 14.63 25.91
C ALA A 71 12.99 13.99 24.64
N PRO A 72 14.05 14.58 24.03
CA PRO A 72 14.63 14.10 22.77
C PRO A 72 14.97 12.61 22.77
N HIS A 73 15.63 12.11 23.83
CA HIS A 73 16.02 10.70 23.95
C HIS A 73 14.82 9.73 24.03
N VAL A 74 13.64 10.21 24.51
CA VAL A 74 12.40 9.43 24.52
C VAL A 74 11.87 9.28 23.10
N LEU A 75 11.84 10.39 22.34
CA LEU A 75 11.41 10.36 20.94
C LEU A 75 12.32 9.49 20.10
N GLU A 76 13.64 9.65 20.22
CA GLU A 76 14.63 8.84 19.51
C GLU A 76 14.44 7.34 19.78
N SER A 77 14.05 6.97 21.00
CA SER A 77 13.76 5.58 21.34
C SER A 77 12.52 5.02 20.63
N LEU A 78 11.65 5.86 20.10
CA LEU A 78 10.43 5.50 19.37
C LEU A 78 10.64 5.47 17.85
N CYS A 79 11.67 6.15 17.34
CA CYS A 79 11.96 6.23 15.92
C CYS A 79 12.90 5.12 15.46
N GLU A 80 12.73 4.66 14.22
CA GLU A 80 13.68 3.78 13.53
C GLU A 80 14.67 4.58 12.68
N THR A 81 14.40 5.85 12.44
CA THR A 81 15.26 6.74 11.65
C THR A 81 16.44 7.22 12.49
N VAL A 82 17.61 7.32 11.86
CA VAL A 82 18.84 7.84 12.48
C VAL A 82 18.70 9.32 12.87
N SER A 83 17.91 10.07 12.11
CA SER A 83 17.63 11.49 12.35
C SER A 83 16.12 11.73 12.43
N PRO A 84 15.49 11.53 13.61
CA PRO A 84 14.07 11.73 13.80
C PRO A 84 13.63 13.17 13.50
N GLN A 85 12.47 13.31 12.86
CA GLN A 85 11.89 14.62 12.53
C GLN A 85 11.18 15.31 13.72
N GLY A 86 11.26 14.74 14.90
CA GLY A 86 10.73 15.38 16.12
C GLY A 86 9.28 15.03 16.45
N ILE A 87 8.61 14.12 15.73
CA ILE A 87 7.23 13.74 16.01
C ILE A 87 6.95 12.30 15.61
N VAL A 88 6.16 11.61 16.45
CA VAL A 88 5.60 10.27 16.17
C VAL A 88 4.13 10.25 16.54
N ALA A 89 3.34 9.44 15.85
CA ALA A 89 1.93 9.28 16.19
C ALA A 89 1.45 7.83 16.04
N ALA A 90 0.49 7.43 16.90
CA ALA A 90 -0.32 6.24 16.72
C ALA A 90 -1.58 6.61 15.96
N VAL A 91 -1.84 5.93 14.86
CA VAL A 91 -2.95 6.21 13.94
C VAL A 91 -3.71 4.92 13.64
N GLU A 92 -5.04 4.99 13.55
CA GLU A 92 -5.82 3.87 13.03
C GLU A 92 -5.56 3.70 11.54
N PRO A 93 -5.31 2.47 11.04
CA PRO A 93 -5.13 2.24 9.62
C PRO A 93 -6.42 2.56 8.86
N PRO A 94 -6.35 2.78 7.54
CA PRO A 94 -7.55 2.87 6.69
C PRO A 94 -8.46 1.66 6.89
N ALA A 95 -9.77 1.86 6.71
CA ALA A 95 -10.72 0.76 6.79
C ALA A 95 -10.38 -0.33 5.77
N PRO A 96 -10.40 -1.62 6.17
CA PRO A 96 -10.13 -2.70 5.24
C PRO A 96 -11.20 -2.74 4.16
N VAL A 97 -10.79 -3.07 2.94
CA VAL A 97 -11.70 -3.29 1.81
C VAL A 97 -11.62 -4.75 1.35
N THR A 98 -12.68 -5.26 0.74
CA THR A 98 -12.66 -6.57 0.06
C THR A 98 -12.24 -6.42 -1.39
N LEU A 99 -11.83 -7.52 -2.03
CA LEU A 99 -11.49 -7.53 -3.46
C LEU A 99 -12.67 -7.06 -4.31
N ASP A 100 -13.88 -7.53 -4.03
CA ASP A 100 -15.10 -7.12 -4.72
C ASP A 100 -15.39 -5.63 -4.57
N GLU A 101 -15.18 -5.08 -3.37
CA GLU A 101 -15.37 -3.65 -3.13
C GLU A 101 -14.34 -2.82 -3.89
N LEU A 102 -13.07 -3.26 -3.91
CA LEU A 102 -12.01 -2.63 -4.67
C LEU A 102 -12.34 -2.61 -6.17
N CYS A 103 -12.74 -3.74 -6.73
CA CYS A 103 -13.15 -3.86 -8.13
C CYS A 103 -14.35 -2.95 -8.46
N ARG A 104 -15.35 -2.88 -7.58
CA ARG A 104 -16.52 -2.01 -7.76
C ARG A 104 -16.16 -0.53 -7.73
N ARG A 105 -15.34 -0.10 -6.78
CA ARG A 105 -14.86 1.29 -6.68
C ARG A 105 -14.12 1.73 -7.94
N ALA A 106 -13.20 0.89 -8.43
CA ALA A 106 -12.41 1.18 -9.63
C ALA A 106 -13.27 1.32 -10.89
N ARG A 107 -14.27 0.46 -11.05
CA ARG A 107 -15.17 0.48 -12.20
C ARG A 107 -16.19 1.62 -12.16
N GLY A 108 -16.19 2.47 -11.13
CA GLY A 108 -16.94 3.72 -11.08
C GLY A 108 -18.46 3.58 -11.05
N CYS A 109 -18.98 2.46 -10.56
CA CYS A 109 -20.43 2.26 -10.45
C CYS A 109 -21.01 2.99 -9.23
N ARG A 110 -21.11 4.34 -9.29
CA ARG A 110 -21.82 5.16 -8.28
C ARG A 110 -23.26 4.70 -8.04
N GLN A 111 -23.93 4.15 -9.07
CA GLN A 111 -25.28 3.59 -8.94
C GLN A 111 -25.34 2.38 -8.00
N CYS A 112 -24.26 1.61 -7.84
CA CYS A 112 -24.23 0.47 -6.91
C CYS A 112 -24.07 0.91 -5.44
N ASP A 113 -23.48 2.06 -5.17
CA ASP A 113 -23.34 2.60 -3.82
C ASP A 113 -24.67 3.21 -3.33
N ASP A 114 -25.43 3.88 -4.20
CA ASP A 114 -26.73 4.46 -3.89
C ASP A 114 -27.83 3.40 -3.68
N VAL A 115 -27.78 2.26 -4.40
CA VAL A 115 -28.76 1.17 -4.28
C VAL A 115 -28.61 0.40 -2.96
N ARG A 116 -27.40 0.33 -2.37
CA ARG A 116 -27.19 -0.30 -1.05
C ARG A 116 -27.64 0.58 0.12
N SER A 117 -27.49 1.88 0.00
CA SER A 117 -28.05 2.83 0.98
C SER A 117 -29.58 2.80 1.00
N ALA A 118 -30.21 2.32 -0.07
CA ALA A 118 -31.66 2.23 -0.23
C ALA A 118 -32.26 0.83 0.04
N GLY A 119 -31.45 -0.17 0.44
CA GLY A 119 -31.93 -1.52 0.84
C GLY A 119 -32.50 -2.40 -0.28
N ALA A 120 -32.13 -2.18 -1.54
CA ALA A 120 -32.64 -2.93 -2.68
C ALA A 120 -31.85 -4.23 -2.98
N PRO A 121 -32.49 -5.31 -3.52
CA PRO A 121 -31.83 -6.59 -3.80
C PRO A 121 -30.77 -6.50 -4.87
N VAL A 122 -29.67 -7.23 -4.67
CA VAL A 122 -28.41 -7.20 -5.46
C VAL A 122 -28.56 -7.68 -6.91
N GLU A 123 -29.63 -8.39 -7.26
CA GLU A 123 -29.82 -9.00 -8.59
C GLU A 123 -30.04 -8.03 -9.75
N ARG A 124 -30.39 -6.78 -9.49
CA ARG A 124 -30.62 -5.75 -10.54
C ARG A 124 -29.37 -4.98 -10.98
N ALA A 125 -28.22 -5.19 -10.33
CA ALA A 125 -26.99 -4.41 -10.58
C ALA A 125 -26.10 -4.98 -11.71
N GLN A 126 -26.48 -6.11 -12.31
CA GLN A 126 -25.59 -6.82 -13.27
C GLN A 126 -25.80 -6.47 -14.75
N SER A 127 -26.83 -5.74 -15.11
CA SER A 127 -27.10 -5.38 -16.50
C SER A 127 -27.14 -3.86 -16.68
N GLY A 128 -26.02 -3.27 -17.12
CA GLY A 128 -26.01 -1.90 -17.62
C GLY A 128 -25.18 -0.86 -16.87
N CYS A 129 -24.11 -1.26 -16.17
CA CYS A 129 -23.15 -0.27 -15.69
C CYS A 129 -22.44 0.37 -16.89
N PRO A 130 -22.47 1.73 -17.06
CA PRO A 130 -21.70 2.37 -18.11
C PRO A 130 -20.24 2.00 -17.95
N GLN A 131 -19.50 1.80 -19.05
CA GLN A 131 -18.10 1.38 -19.05
C GLN A 131 -17.29 2.32 -18.16
N GLY A 132 -16.99 1.87 -16.93
CA GLY A 132 -16.13 2.55 -16.00
C GLY A 132 -14.68 2.51 -16.47
N ARG A 133 -13.82 3.23 -15.78
CA ARG A 133 -12.37 3.17 -15.96
C ARG A 133 -11.87 1.73 -15.76
N ALA A 134 -10.89 1.30 -16.56
CA ALA A 134 -10.27 -0.01 -16.38
C ALA A 134 -9.65 -0.15 -14.96
N LEU A 135 -9.86 -1.31 -14.36
CA LEU A 135 -9.27 -1.69 -13.08
C LEU A 135 -7.75 -1.90 -13.24
N LEU A 136 -6.95 -1.23 -12.44
CA LEU A 136 -5.49 -1.35 -12.43
C LEU A 136 -5.01 -1.77 -11.05
N LEU A 137 -4.49 -2.98 -10.94
CA LEU A 137 -3.95 -3.54 -9.69
C LEU A 137 -2.49 -3.93 -9.84
N VAL A 138 -1.74 -3.82 -8.74
CA VAL A 138 -0.43 -4.46 -8.61
C VAL A 138 -0.53 -5.60 -7.60
N ALA A 139 -0.05 -6.77 -7.97
CA ALA A 139 0.05 -7.93 -7.10
C ALA A 139 1.52 -8.21 -6.76
N LEU A 140 1.85 -8.20 -5.47
CA LEU A 140 3.19 -8.46 -4.96
C LEU A 140 3.29 -9.91 -4.48
N ASP A 141 4.00 -10.74 -5.25
CA ASP A 141 4.19 -12.15 -4.96
C ASP A 141 5.51 -12.38 -4.23
N GLY A 142 5.46 -12.23 -2.90
CA GLY A 142 6.60 -12.48 -2.02
C GLY A 142 7.73 -11.47 -2.11
N VAL A 143 7.46 -10.22 -2.48
CA VAL A 143 8.44 -9.12 -2.37
C VAL A 143 8.87 -9.01 -0.92
N GLN A 144 10.18 -9.06 -0.64
CA GLN A 144 10.70 -9.20 0.73
C GLN A 144 11.15 -7.87 1.35
N ASP A 145 11.69 -6.93 0.56
CA ASP A 145 12.13 -5.66 1.13
C ASP A 145 10.94 -4.72 1.39
N PRO A 146 10.71 -4.30 2.66
CA PRO A 146 9.68 -3.33 3.00
C PRO A 146 9.82 -2.00 2.27
N GLY A 147 11.06 -1.59 1.92
CA GLY A 147 11.33 -0.39 1.12
C GLY A 147 10.78 -0.52 -0.30
N ASN A 148 10.95 -1.70 -0.93
CA ASN A 148 10.39 -1.98 -2.25
C ASN A 148 8.86 -1.95 -2.20
N VAL A 149 8.24 -2.60 -1.21
CA VAL A 149 6.77 -2.59 -1.04
C VAL A 149 6.25 -1.15 -0.94
N GLY A 150 6.81 -0.32 -0.07
CA GLY A 150 6.39 1.07 0.09
C GLY A 150 6.64 1.93 -1.15
N THR A 151 7.76 1.72 -1.84
CA THR A 151 8.10 2.45 -3.08
C THR A 151 7.14 2.07 -4.22
N ILE A 152 6.81 0.79 -4.36
CA ILE A 152 5.82 0.33 -5.33
C ILE A 152 4.45 0.93 -5.00
N TRP A 153 4.05 0.94 -3.75
CA TRP A 153 2.78 1.53 -3.30
C TRP A 153 2.70 3.02 -3.65
N ARG A 154 3.77 3.78 -3.37
CA ARG A 154 3.88 5.18 -3.77
C ARG A 154 3.76 5.38 -5.28
N THR A 155 4.34 4.48 -6.07
CA THR A 155 4.26 4.53 -7.53
C THR A 155 2.85 4.23 -8.02
N CYS A 156 2.13 3.29 -7.38
CA CYS A 156 0.72 3.01 -7.64
C CYS A 156 -0.16 4.25 -7.41
N ASP A 157 0.05 4.95 -6.28
CA ASP A 157 -0.65 6.20 -5.97
C ASP A 157 -0.40 7.27 -7.05
N ALA A 158 0.87 7.48 -7.41
CA ALA A 158 1.25 8.45 -8.45
C ALA A 158 0.70 8.12 -9.85
N ALA A 159 0.53 6.83 -10.16
CA ALA A 159 0.01 6.33 -11.43
C ALA A 159 -1.50 6.07 -11.42
N ALA A 160 -2.19 6.43 -10.33
CA ALA A 160 -3.63 6.22 -10.12
C ALA A 160 -4.07 4.75 -10.31
N PHE A 161 -3.26 3.82 -9.83
CA PHE A 161 -3.67 2.42 -9.66
C PHE A 161 -4.69 2.29 -8.53
N ASP A 162 -5.59 1.34 -8.65
CA ASP A 162 -6.74 1.19 -7.76
C ASP A 162 -6.41 0.48 -6.44
N GLY A 163 -5.35 -0.33 -6.43
CA GLY A 163 -4.94 -1.03 -5.20
C GLY A 163 -3.76 -1.98 -5.38
N LEU A 164 -3.30 -2.51 -4.24
CA LEU A 164 -2.27 -3.53 -4.14
C LEU A 164 -2.85 -4.83 -3.59
N LEU A 165 -2.44 -5.95 -4.17
CA LEU A 165 -2.64 -7.28 -3.60
C LEU A 165 -1.29 -7.77 -3.06
N LEU A 166 -1.25 -8.16 -1.80
CA LEU A 166 -0.04 -8.62 -1.12
C LEU A 166 -0.19 -10.10 -0.79
N SER A 167 0.75 -10.93 -1.22
CA SER A 167 0.81 -12.31 -0.73
C SER A 167 1.11 -12.36 0.77
N ASN A 168 0.81 -13.49 1.40
CA ASN A 168 1.07 -13.70 2.82
C ASN A 168 2.56 -13.64 3.19
N SER A 169 3.45 -13.85 2.23
CA SER A 169 4.90 -13.79 2.39
C SER A 169 5.50 -12.39 2.26
N CYS A 170 4.72 -11.38 1.86
CA CYS A 170 5.16 -9.98 1.85
C CYS A 170 5.29 -9.42 3.28
N PRO A 171 6.15 -8.40 3.50
CA PRO A 171 6.23 -7.68 4.76
C PRO A 171 4.88 -7.13 5.23
N ASP A 172 4.78 -6.84 6.52
CA ASP A 172 3.62 -6.16 7.09
C ASP A 172 3.47 -4.77 6.48
N GLU A 173 2.34 -4.52 5.86
CA GLU A 173 2.01 -3.30 5.11
C GLU A 173 2.02 -2.03 5.98
N PHE A 174 1.76 -2.18 7.27
CA PHE A 174 1.78 -1.08 8.23
C PHE A 174 3.04 -1.04 9.08
N SER A 175 4.12 -1.73 8.67
CA SER A 175 5.42 -1.58 9.30
C SER A 175 5.96 -0.17 9.08
N PRO A 176 6.70 0.41 10.06
CA PRO A 176 7.24 1.77 9.92
C PRO A 176 8.08 1.97 8.66
N LYS A 177 8.84 0.94 8.22
CA LYS A 177 9.66 1.02 7.01
C LYS A 177 8.82 1.08 5.73
N VAL A 178 7.72 0.31 5.62
CA VAL A 178 6.77 0.39 4.49
C VAL A 178 6.10 1.75 4.47
N LEU A 179 5.56 2.19 5.62
CA LEU A 179 4.85 3.47 5.73
C LEU A 179 5.73 4.65 5.31
N ARG A 180 6.99 4.71 5.79
CA ARG A 180 7.94 5.74 5.37
C ARG A 180 8.19 5.73 3.86
N ALA A 181 8.45 4.56 3.29
CA ALA A 181 8.74 4.43 1.86
C ALA A 181 7.51 4.78 1.00
N SER A 182 6.31 4.54 1.48
CA SER A 182 5.07 4.86 0.78
C SER A 182 4.74 6.35 0.74
N MET A 183 5.32 7.17 1.62
CA MET A 183 5.09 8.63 1.68
C MET A 183 3.60 9.01 1.72
N GLY A 184 2.79 8.28 2.50
CA GLY A 184 1.36 8.50 2.64
C GLY A 184 0.48 7.78 1.61
N ALA A 185 1.04 7.14 0.58
CA ALA A 185 0.26 6.34 -0.36
C ALA A 185 -0.54 5.22 0.33
N ALA A 186 0.00 4.67 1.42
CA ALA A 186 -0.66 3.65 2.24
C ALA A 186 -1.99 4.13 2.88
N PHE A 187 -2.25 5.43 2.89
CA PHE A 187 -3.49 6.00 3.43
C PHE A 187 -4.55 6.25 2.34
N ARG A 188 -4.13 6.29 1.07
CA ARG A 188 -4.98 6.63 -0.09
C ARG A 188 -5.30 5.44 -0.97
N VAL A 189 -4.32 4.61 -1.25
CA VAL A 189 -4.47 3.44 -2.13
C VAL A 189 -4.65 2.20 -1.26
N PRO A 190 -5.75 1.47 -1.36
CA PRO A 190 -5.97 0.28 -0.56
C PRO A 190 -4.98 -0.84 -0.88
N ALA A 191 -4.55 -1.57 0.14
CA ALA A 191 -3.79 -2.79 0.01
C ALA A 191 -4.53 -3.94 0.70
N LEU A 192 -4.60 -5.08 0.02
CA LEU A 192 -5.25 -6.28 0.50
C LEU A 192 -4.22 -7.42 0.65
N ARG A 193 -4.15 -7.99 1.83
CA ARG A 193 -3.41 -9.23 2.05
C ARG A 193 -4.29 -10.41 1.73
N VAL A 194 -3.91 -11.18 0.73
CA VAL A 194 -4.75 -12.23 0.14
C VAL A 194 -3.95 -13.50 -0.20
N ASP A 195 -4.64 -14.60 -0.41
CA ASP A 195 -4.14 -15.67 -1.22
C ASP A 195 -4.10 -15.20 -2.68
N LEU A 196 -2.90 -15.01 -3.23
CA LEU A 196 -2.75 -14.44 -4.57
C LEU A 196 -3.26 -15.37 -5.67
N GLU A 197 -3.12 -16.68 -5.52
CA GLU A 197 -3.61 -17.64 -6.52
C GLU A 197 -5.13 -17.56 -6.61
N GLN A 198 -5.82 -17.56 -5.46
CA GLN A 198 -7.26 -17.40 -5.42
C GLN A 198 -7.69 -16.06 -5.99
N ALA A 199 -7.13 -14.95 -5.50
CA ALA A 199 -7.53 -13.59 -5.91
C ALA A 199 -7.29 -13.33 -7.41
N LEU A 200 -6.14 -13.75 -7.95
CA LEU A 200 -5.84 -13.63 -9.37
C LEU A 200 -6.69 -14.56 -10.23
N GLY A 201 -7.03 -15.75 -9.72
CA GLY A 201 -7.98 -16.64 -10.37
C GLY A 201 -9.38 -16.04 -10.51
N GLU A 202 -9.89 -15.40 -9.44
CA GLU A 202 -11.16 -14.67 -9.43
C GLU A 202 -11.15 -13.50 -10.42
N LEU A 203 -10.10 -12.67 -10.39
CA LEU A 203 -9.93 -11.53 -11.31
C LEU A 203 -9.86 -11.99 -12.78
N ARG A 204 -9.10 -13.05 -13.07
CA ARG A 204 -9.02 -13.65 -14.41
C ARG A 204 -10.38 -14.15 -14.88
N GLY A 205 -11.15 -14.81 -14.01
CA GLY A 205 -12.52 -15.26 -14.30
C GLY A 205 -13.47 -14.10 -14.65
N GLN A 206 -13.18 -12.89 -14.16
CA GLN A 206 -13.91 -11.66 -14.50
C GLN A 206 -13.37 -10.93 -15.74
N GLY A 207 -12.41 -11.51 -16.46
CA GLY A 207 -11.82 -10.93 -17.67
C GLY A 207 -10.64 -9.97 -17.41
N CYS A 208 -10.14 -9.88 -16.18
CA CYS A 208 -8.94 -9.11 -15.87
C CYS A 208 -7.69 -9.83 -16.42
N ALA A 209 -6.85 -9.10 -17.14
CA ALA A 209 -5.58 -9.62 -17.62
C ALA A 209 -4.58 -9.73 -16.47
N VAL A 210 -4.06 -10.92 -16.22
CA VAL A 210 -2.96 -11.17 -15.28
C VAL A 210 -1.64 -11.05 -16.02
N VAL A 211 -0.92 -9.95 -15.79
CA VAL A 211 0.36 -9.66 -16.45
C VAL A 211 1.50 -10.01 -15.50
N SER A 212 2.24 -11.06 -15.80
CA SER A 212 3.36 -11.52 -14.99
C SER A 212 4.69 -11.04 -15.58
N SER A 213 5.51 -10.39 -14.75
CA SER A 213 6.89 -10.04 -15.09
C SER A 213 7.77 -11.29 -15.02
N GLN A 214 8.32 -11.73 -16.15
CA GLN A 214 9.14 -12.95 -16.25
C GLN A 214 10.31 -12.73 -17.22
N LEU A 215 11.44 -13.40 -16.96
CA LEU A 215 12.64 -13.28 -17.80
C LEU A 215 12.49 -13.90 -19.19
N ASP A 216 11.61 -14.89 -19.33
CA ASP A 216 11.30 -15.63 -20.56
C ASP A 216 10.05 -15.10 -21.30
N GLY A 217 9.53 -13.95 -20.88
CA GLY A 217 8.35 -13.33 -21.48
C GLY A 217 8.61 -12.58 -22.79
N ALA A 218 7.54 -12.19 -23.47
CA ALA A 218 7.59 -11.25 -24.60
C ALA A 218 8.04 -9.84 -24.14
N PRO A 219 8.51 -8.96 -25.05
CA PRO A 219 8.88 -7.59 -24.69
C PRO A 219 7.70 -6.86 -24.02
N PHE A 220 7.96 -6.24 -22.84
CA PHE A 220 6.91 -5.66 -22.01
C PHE A 220 6.10 -4.58 -22.73
N PHE A 221 6.78 -3.71 -23.47
CA PHE A 221 6.16 -2.54 -24.11
C PHE A 221 5.30 -2.88 -25.35
N GLU A 222 5.44 -4.09 -25.90
CA GLU A 222 4.73 -4.54 -27.09
C GLU A 222 3.53 -5.44 -26.76
N GLY A 223 3.50 -5.99 -25.53
CA GLY A 223 2.54 -7.02 -25.15
C GLY A 223 1.51 -6.59 -24.08
N LEU A 224 1.42 -5.30 -23.74
CA LEU A 224 0.49 -4.83 -22.71
C LEU A 224 -0.97 -4.93 -23.17
N PRO A 225 -1.84 -5.62 -22.42
CA PRO A 225 -3.25 -5.69 -22.72
C PRO A 225 -3.99 -4.38 -22.42
N GLY A 226 -5.06 -4.14 -23.16
CA GLY A 226 -6.07 -3.15 -22.79
C GLY A 226 -7.00 -3.65 -21.67
N GLY A 227 -7.88 -2.79 -21.15
CA GLY A 227 -8.87 -3.17 -20.14
C GLY A 227 -8.29 -3.38 -18.75
N ASP A 228 -8.94 -4.22 -17.93
CA ASP A 228 -8.53 -4.50 -16.55
C ASP A 228 -7.21 -5.24 -16.50
N VAL A 229 -6.30 -4.82 -15.61
CA VAL A 229 -4.95 -5.40 -15.46
C VAL A 229 -4.60 -5.62 -14.00
N ALA A 230 -4.14 -6.82 -13.68
CA ALA A 230 -3.41 -7.15 -12.46
C ALA A 230 -1.93 -7.40 -12.84
N LEU A 231 -1.07 -6.42 -12.54
CA LEU A 231 0.38 -6.50 -12.79
C LEU A 231 1.06 -7.25 -11.63
N VAL A 232 1.68 -8.39 -11.91
CA VAL A 232 2.34 -9.22 -10.90
C VAL A 232 3.84 -8.92 -10.87
N ILE A 233 4.33 -8.55 -9.68
CA ILE A 233 5.75 -8.36 -9.37
C ILE A 233 6.16 -9.48 -8.42
N GLY A 234 7.15 -10.28 -8.83
CA GLY A 234 7.64 -11.41 -8.06
C GLY A 234 8.70 -11.04 -7.03
N ASN A 235 9.10 -12.06 -6.27
CA ASN A 235 10.20 -12.02 -5.33
C ASN A 235 11.53 -11.67 -6.01
N GLU A 236 12.38 -10.92 -5.33
CA GLU A 236 13.65 -10.40 -5.87
C GLU A 236 14.62 -11.51 -6.31
N ALA A 237 14.62 -12.65 -5.61
CA ALA A 237 15.53 -13.77 -5.88
C ALA A 237 14.88 -14.90 -6.68
N ARG A 238 13.60 -15.18 -6.43
CA ARG A 238 12.89 -16.36 -6.99
C ARG A 238 11.93 -16.01 -8.11
N GLY A 239 11.66 -14.70 -8.33
CA GLY A 239 10.66 -14.27 -9.29
C GLY A 239 9.22 -14.58 -8.83
N VAL A 240 8.33 -14.74 -9.78
CA VAL A 240 6.91 -15.08 -9.57
C VAL A 240 6.78 -16.57 -9.26
N SER A 241 5.97 -16.93 -8.25
CA SER A 241 5.71 -18.31 -7.86
C SER A 241 5.03 -19.11 -8.98
N GLU A 242 5.17 -20.44 -8.96
CA GLU A 242 4.66 -21.31 -10.02
C GLU A 242 3.13 -21.25 -10.14
N GLY A 243 2.40 -21.27 -9.01
CA GLY A 243 0.95 -21.15 -9.00
C GLY A 243 0.45 -19.83 -9.60
N VAL A 244 1.06 -18.72 -9.22
CA VAL A 244 0.72 -17.41 -9.79
C VAL A 244 1.13 -17.32 -11.27
N ARG A 245 2.28 -17.91 -11.65
CA ARG A 245 2.75 -17.97 -13.03
C ARG A 245 1.78 -18.73 -13.95
N ALA A 246 1.16 -19.79 -13.46
CA ALA A 246 0.17 -20.58 -14.20
C ALA A 246 -1.12 -19.79 -14.50
N LEU A 247 -1.41 -18.76 -13.71
CA LEU A 247 -2.58 -17.89 -13.90
C LEU A 247 -2.30 -16.73 -14.90
N ALA A 248 -1.04 -16.49 -15.25
CA ALA A 248 -0.68 -15.39 -16.13
C ALA A 248 -1.31 -15.54 -17.51
N THR A 249 -2.03 -14.52 -17.95
CA THR A 249 -2.55 -14.39 -19.31
C THR A 249 -1.49 -13.79 -20.26
N HIS A 250 -0.61 -12.95 -19.69
CA HIS A 250 0.49 -12.32 -20.40
C HIS A 250 1.78 -12.49 -19.60
N ARG A 251 2.82 -13.02 -20.26
CA ARG A 251 4.17 -13.16 -19.69
C ARG A 251 5.06 -12.16 -20.38
N LEU A 252 5.48 -11.14 -19.66
CA LEU A 252 6.20 -10.00 -20.23
C LEU A 252 7.52 -9.80 -19.49
N LYS A 253 8.55 -9.33 -20.22
CA LYS A 253 9.85 -8.97 -19.65
C LYS A 253 10.25 -7.55 -20.00
N LEU A 254 10.90 -6.88 -19.07
CA LEU A 254 11.60 -5.64 -19.41
C LEU A 254 12.86 -5.97 -20.24
N PRO A 255 13.07 -5.30 -21.37
CA PRO A 255 14.28 -5.51 -22.13
C PRO A 255 15.49 -4.99 -21.35
N MET A 256 16.54 -5.81 -21.27
CA MET A 256 17.82 -5.52 -20.62
C MET A 256 18.93 -5.53 -21.66
N PRO A 257 19.11 -4.46 -22.47
CA PRO A 257 20.13 -4.43 -23.53
C PRO A 257 21.55 -4.26 -22.98
N GLY A 258 21.71 -3.94 -21.70
CA GLY A 258 22.98 -3.80 -21.02
C GLY A 258 23.52 -5.11 -20.43
N ARG A 259 24.46 -5.00 -19.48
CA ARG A 259 25.07 -6.15 -18.78
C ARG A 259 24.35 -6.58 -17.50
N ALA A 260 23.40 -5.79 -17.03
CA ALA A 260 22.63 -6.11 -15.83
C ALA A 260 21.62 -7.22 -16.14
N GLU A 261 21.52 -8.23 -15.28
CA GLU A 261 20.59 -9.34 -15.42
C GLU A 261 19.19 -8.99 -14.92
N SER A 262 19.10 -8.05 -13.99
CA SER A 262 17.82 -7.61 -13.38
C SER A 262 17.91 -6.17 -12.87
N LEU A 263 16.76 -5.59 -12.56
CA LEU A 263 16.60 -4.32 -11.84
C LEU A 263 16.10 -4.57 -10.42
N ASN A 264 16.30 -3.59 -9.54
CA ASN A 264 15.60 -3.55 -8.26
C ASN A 264 14.07 -3.69 -8.51
N ALA A 265 13.39 -4.46 -7.66
CA ALA A 265 11.96 -4.78 -7.85
C ALA A 265 11.07 -3.54 -7.92
N ALA A 266 11.33 -2.50 -7.12
CA ALA A 266 10.55 -1.27 -7.15
C ALA A 266 10.83 -0.44 -8.41
N VAL A 267 12.06 -0.45 -8.92
CA VAL A 267 12.42 0.21 -10.20
C VAL A 267 11.71 -0.49 -11.36
N ALA A 268 11.80 -1.82 -11.44
CA ALA A 268 11.12 -2.61 -12.46
C ALA A 268 9.60 -2.38 -12.41
N ALA A 269 9.01 -2.46 -11.22
CA ALA A 269 7.58 -2.21 -11.01
C ALA A 269 7.18 -0.80 -11.46
N GLY A 270 8.00 0.22 -11.16
CA GLY A 270 7.73 1.60 -11.57
C GLY A 270 7.68 1.77 -13.08
N ILE A 271 8.63 1.19 -13.82
CA ILE A 271 8.64 1.19 -15.28
C ILE A 271 7.37 0.50 -15.83
N MET A 272 7.02 -0.67 -15.29
CA MET A 272 5.86 -1.45 -15.74
C MET A 272 4.53 -0.75 -15.43
N ILE A 273 4.38 -0.16 -14.24
CA ILE A 273 3.20 0.62 -13.82
C ILE A 273 2.96 1.77 -14.79
N TYR A 274 4.00 2.57 -15.07
CA TYR A 274 3.88 3.70 -16.00
C TYR A 274 3.65 3.27 -17.44
N ALA A 275 4.21 2.15 -17.88
CA ALA A 275 3.91 1.60 -19.20
C ALA A 275 2.43 1.18 -19.30
N CYS A 276 1.83 0.62 -18.25
CA CYS A 276 0.40 0.28 -18.23
C CYS A 276 -0.52 1.49 -18.45
N ILE A 277 -0.13 2.70 -18.05
CA ILE A 277 -0.95 3.90 -18.21
C ILE A 277 -0.63 4.68 -19.49
N SER A 278 0.59 4.57 -20.04
CA SER A 278 1.02 5.35 -21.22
C SER A 278 0.24 5.02 -22.50
N GLY A 279 -0.23 3.79 -22.65
CA GLY A 279 -1.06 3.33 -23.79
C GLY A 279 -2.57 3.58 -23.65
N ARG A 280 -3.00 4.27 -22.57
CA ARG A 280 -4.43 4.43 -22.20
C ARG A 280 -4.94 5.89 -22.33
N ARG A 281 -4.15 6.77 -22.95
CA ARG A 281 -4.55 8.17 -23.23
C ARG A 281 -5.33 8.30 -24.52
#